data_d8c2128fdbd7c05d7a9c877389c4d983
#
_entry.id   d8c2128fdbd7c05d7a9c877389c4d983
#
_cell.length_a   1.000
_cell.length_b   1.000
_cell.length_c   1.000
_cell.angle_alpha   90.00
_cell.angle_beta   90.00
_cell.angle_gamma   90.00
#
_symmetry.space_group_name_H-M   'P 1'
#
loop_
_entity.id
_entity.type
_entity.pdbx_description
1 polymer ?
#
loop_
_entity_poly.entity_id
_entity_poly.type
_entity_poly.pdbx_seq_one_letter_code
_entity_poly.pdbx_strand_id
1 'polypeptide(L)'
;LKVVIGRDARISGPMIHNLVVNTLVGLGIDVIDLGLSTTPTVEIAVPMEKADGGIILTASHNPKQWNALKLLNAKGEFLSGADGAKILEIAEAEAFDFADVDSLGEVTENHAYMDIHIDEVLELPLVDADLVKTKKFKVVVDGVNSSGGIIIPNLLEQMGVEVVKLYCEPNGHFPHNPEPLKEHLGDICKLVVEEKADFGIVVDPDVDRLAFISNDGEMFGEEYTLVAVADYVLSKNPGNTVSNMSSSRALRDITEKH
;
A
#
# COMPACT_ATOMS: atom_id res chain seq x y z
N LEU A 1 5.56 21.68 13.42
CA LEU A 1 5.28 20.26 13.18
C LEU A 1 5.05 20.02 11.70
N LYS A 2 5.37 18.83 11.21
CA LYS A 2 5.23 18.44 9.81
C LYS A 2 4.59 17.06 9.69
N VAL A 3 3.60 16.92 8.81
CA VAL A 3 2.88 15.67 8.56
C VAL A 3 2.91 15.33 7.07
N VAL A 4 3.20 14.07 6.74
CA VAL A 4 3.05 13.54 5.38
C VAL A 4 1.63 13.02 5.19
N ILE A 5 1.00 13.34 4.06
CA ILE A 5 -0.33 12.86 3.73
C ILE A 5 -0.36 12.21 2.35
N GLY A 6 -1.04 11.06 2.25
CA GLY A 6 -1.32 10.40 0.99
C GLY A 6 -2.72 9.78 1.01
N ARG A 7 -3.23 9.40 -0.15
CA ARG A 7 -4.56 8.79 -0.25
C ARG A 7 -4.63 7.72 -1.35
N ASP A 8 -5.56 6.80 -1.19
CA ASP A 8 -5.99 5.93 -2.28
C ASP A 8 -6.92 6.69 -3.27
N ALA A 9 -7.43 6.00 -4.28
CA ALA A 9 -8.25 6.63 -5.31
C ALA A 9 -9.75 6.68 -4.96
N ARG A 10 -10.18 6.39 -3.74
CA ARG A 10 -11.61 6.44 -3.34
C ARG A 10 -12.24 7.77 -3.76
N ILE A 11 -13.47 7.69 -4.27
CA ILE A 11 -14.22 8.86 -4.79
C ILE A 11 -14.36 9.97 -3.75
N SER A 12 -14.54 9.60 -2.46
CA SER A 12 -14.59 10.58 -1.36
C SER A 12 -13.22 11.16 -0.98
N GLY A 13 -12.13 10.57 -1.49
CA GLY A 13 -10.75 10.93 -1.15
C GLY A 13 -10.46 12.43 -1.28
N PRO A 14 -10.70 13.07 -2.43
CA PRO A 14 -10.39 14.50 -2.61
C PRO A 14 -11.11 15.41 -1.60
N MET A 15 -12.36 15.13 -1.28
CA MET A 15 -13.15 15.92 -0.32
C MET A 15 -12.58 15.78 1.10
N ILE A 16 -12.32 14.55 1.53
CA ILE A 16 -11.77 14.28 2.87
C ILE A 16 -10.34 14.83 2.98
N HIS A 17 -9.53 14.66 1.93
CA HIS A 17 -8.18 15.20 1.85
C HIS A 17 -8.17 16.72 2.10
N ASN A 18 -9.03 17.47 1.39
CA ASN A 18 -9.12 18.91 1.58
C ASN A 18 -9.49 19.29 3.02
N LEU A 19 -10.39 18.55 3.67
CA LEU A 19 -10.77 18.80 5.08
C LEU A 19 -9.58 18.56 6.01
N VAL A 20 -8.86 17.44 5.84
CA VAL A 20 -7.72 17.09 6.69
C VAL A 20 -6.56 18.06 6.50
N VAL A 21 -6.17 18.33 5.24
CA VAL A 21 -5.05 19.25 4.94
C VAL A 21 -5.33 20.64 5.48
N ASN A 22 -6.52 21.22 5.22
CA ASN A 22 -6.85 22.56 5.70
C ASN A 22 -6.95 22.61 7.24
N THR A 23 -7.37 21.53 7.89
CA THR A 23 -7.37 21.46 9.37
C THR A 23 -5.94 21.46 9.92
N LEU A 24 -5.02 20.68 9.34
CA LEU A 24 -3.61 20.66 9.73
C LEU A 24 -2.96 22.04 9.54
N VAL A 25 -3.16 22.66 8.38
CA VAL A 25 -2.70 24.03 8.09
C VAL A 25 -3.24 25.01 9.11
N GLY A 26 -4.53 24.94 9.44
CA GLY A 26 -5.17 25.78 10.44
C GLY A 26 -4.63 25.58 11.86
N LEU A 27 -4.05 24.42 12.15
CA LEU A 27 -3.35 24.12 13.42
C LEU A 27 -1.87 24.53 13.41
N GLY A 28 -1.36 25.18 12.34
CA GLY A 28 0.04 25.55 12.20
C GLY A 28 0.97 24.35 11.90
N ILE A 29 0.44 23.30 11.26
CA ILE A 29 1.17 22.08 10.91
C ILE A 29 1.47 22.10 9.42
N ASP A 30 2.75 21.95 9.05
CA ASP A 30 3.16 21.83 7.66
C ASP A 30 2.76 20.46 7.10
N VAL A 31 2.34 20.45 5.85
CA VAL A 31 1.89 19.24 5.16
C VAL A 31 2.74 18.95 3.94
N ILE A 32 3.27 17.74 3.84
CA ILE A 32 3.82 17.18 2.61
C ILE A 32 2.75 16.31 1.97
N ASP A 33 2.17 16.79 0.86
CA ASP A 33 1.10 16.11 0.15
C ASP A 33 1.67 15.23 -0.97
N LEU A 34 1.50 13.92 -0.84
CA LEU A 34 1.93 12.94 -1.84
C LEU A 34 0.88 12.70 -2.93
N GLY A 35 -0.34 13.22 -2.76
CA GLY A 35 -1.46 12.95 -3.65
C GLY A 35 -1.93 11.50 -3.60
N LEU A 36 -2.19 10.89 -4.78
CA LEU A 36 -2.45 9.45 -4.87
C LEU A 36 -1.20 8.68 -4.45
N SER A 37 -1.37 7.78 -3.51
CA SER A 37 -0.28 7.06 -2.89
C SER A 37 -0.73 5.67 -2.40
N THR A 38 0.21 4.86 -1.95
CA THR A 38 -0.07 3.60 -1.26
C THR A 38 0.24 3.74 0.23
N THR A 39 -0.33 2.87 1.06
CA THR A 39 0.02 2.83 2.50
C THR A 39 1.52 2.71 2.70
N PRO A 40 2.25 1.74 2.11
CA PRO A 40 3.69 1.63 2.31
C PRO A 40 4.49 2.81 1.73
N THR A 41 4.00 3.49 0.69
CA THR A 41 4.67 4.71 0.18
C THR A 41 4.66 5.83 1.22
N VAL A 42 3.54 6.04 1.92
CA VAL A 42 3.45 7.05 2.99
C VAL A 42 4.32 6.65 4.18
N GLU A 43 4.35 5.35 4.54
CA GLU A 43 5.21 4.82 5.61
C GLU A 43 6.70 5.12 5.35
N ILE A 44 7.16 4.96 4.10
CA ILE A 44 8.53 5.29 3.68
C ILE A 44 8.77 6.81 3.69
N ALA A 45 7.81 7.59 3.20
CA ALA A 45 7.97 9.04 3.07
C ALA A 45 8.12 9.76 4.44
N VAL A 46 7.43 9.28 5.48
CA VAL A 46 7.47 9.93 6.81
C VAL A 46 8.89 10.07 7.36
N PRO A 47 9.69 9.01 7.51
CA PRO A 47 11.07 9.15 7.99
C PRO A 47 11.98 9.85 6.99
N MET A 48 11.80 9.69 5.68
CA MET A 48 12.61 10.36 4.65
C MET A 48 12.44 11.88 4.71
N GLU A 49 11.21 12.35 4.90
CA GLU A 49 10.89 13.77 5.07
C GLU A 49 11.22 14.29 6.49
N LYS A 50 11.61 13.41 7.41
CA LYS A 50 11.78 13.73 8.84
C LYS A 50 10.52 14.39 9.39
N ALA A 51 9.37 13.86 9.04
CA ALA A 51 8.08 14.34 9.51
C ALA A 51 7.76 13.81 10.91
N ASP A 52 6.92 14.53 11.63
CA ASP A 52 6.48 14.14 12.98
C ASP A 52 5.44 13.02 12.96
N GLY A 53 4.83 12.76 11.78
CA GLY A 53 3.89 11.68 11.55
C GLY A 53 3.37 11.64 10.13
N GLY A 54 2.45 10.71 9.88
CA GLY A 54 1.80 10.54 8.58
C GLY A 54 0.32 10.22 8.67
N ILE A 55 -0.41 10.52 7.62
CA ILE A 55 -1.84 10.20 7.49
C ILE A 55 -2.07 9.58 6.11
N ILE A 56 -2.70 8.40 6.08
CA ILE A 56 -3.17 7.78 4.86
C ILE A 56 -4.70 7.81 4.84
N LEU A 57 -5.25 8.43 3.81
CA LEU A 57 -6.70 8.49 3.57
C LEU A 57 -7.11 7.27 2.75
N THR A 58 -7.59 6.25 3.44
CA THR A 58 -8.00 4.98 2.87
C THR A 58 -8.90 4.21 3.83
N ALA A 59 -9.72 3.34 3.33
CA ALA A 59 -10.38 2.30 4.13
C ALA A 59 -9.95 0.89 3.69
N SER A 60 -8.71 0.76 3.14
CA SER A 60 -8.13 -0.49 2.68
C SER A 60 -9.10 -1.27 1.79
N HIS A 61 -9.36 -2.52 2.09
CA HIS A 61 -10.25 -3.44 1.35
C HIS A 61 -11.77 -3.22 1.59
N ASN A 62 -12.15 -2.25 2.44
CA ASN A 62 -13.56 -1.96 2.65
C ASN A 62 -14.24 -1.43 1.37
N PRO A 63 -15.56 -1.66 1.20
CA PRO A 63 -16.31 -1.17 0.04
C PRO A 63 -16.20 0.35 -0.16
N LYS A 64 -16.49 0.81 -1.38
CA LYS A 64 -16.23 2.19 -1.85
C LYS A 64 -16.86 3.33 -1.03
N GLN A 65 -17.94 3.04 -0.27
CA GLN A 65 -18.62 4.04 0.56
C GLN A 65 -17.88 4.36 1.87
N TRP A 66 -16.90 3.54 2.25
CA TRP A 66 -16.06 3.77 3.42
C TRP A 66 -14.84 4.61 3.06
N ASN A 67 -14.41 5.40 4.02
CA ASN A 67 -13.09 6.04 4.03
C ASN A 67 -12.65 6.21 5.48
N ALA A 68 -11.34 6.30 5.71
CA ALA A 68 -10.79 6.39 7.06
C ALA A 68 -9.43 7.10 7.04
N LEU A 69 -8.88 7.33 8.22
CA LEU A 69 -7.54 7.84 8.43
C LEU A 69 -6.70 6.74 9.08
N LYS A 70 -5.66 6.27 8.39
CA LYS A 70 -4.59 5.48 9.01
C LYS A 70 -3.53 6.46 9.50
N LEU A 71 -3.15 6.38 10.78
CA LEU A 71 -2.25 7.33 11.41
C LEU A 71 -0.90 6.68 11.67
N LEU A 72 0.17 7.38 11.31
CA LEU A 72 1.56 6.94 11.48
C LEU A 72 2.32 7.84 12.45
N ASN A 73 3.25 7.24 13.20
CA ASN A 73 4.22 7.94 14.02
C ASN A 73 5.41 8.47 13.15
N ALA A 74 6.35 9.18 13.78
CA ALA A 74 7.53 9.74 13.09
C ALA A 74 8.49 8.71 12.48
N LYS A 75 8.30 7.41 12.75
CA LYS A 75 9.07 6.34 12.12
C LYS A 75 8.39 5.74 10.90
N GLY A 76 7.18 6.21 10.55
CA GLY A 76 6.35 5.61 9.51
C GLY A 76 5.60 4.34 9.96
N GLU A 77 5.52 4.06 11.26
CA GLU A 77 4.80 2.91 11.82
C GLU A 77 3.38 3.32 12.23
N PHE A 78 2.42 2.38 12.15
CA PHE A 78 1.08 2.62 12.69
C PHE A 78 1.13 2.97 14.17
N LEU A 79 0.25 3.87 14.60
CA LEU A 79 0.12 4.22 16.01
C LEU A 79 -0.24 3.02 16.86
N SER A 80 0.35 2.95 18.06
CA SER A 80 -0.02 1.95 19.06
C SER A 80 -1.42 2.20 19.62
N GLY A 81 -2.00 1.18 20.26
CA GLY A 81 -3.28 1.35 20.96
C GLY A 81 -3.22 2.43 22.06
N ALA A 82 -2.06 2.63 22.70
CA ALA A 82 -1.86 3.68 23.70
C ALA A 82 -1.85 5.08 23.06
N ASP A 83 -1.21 5.24 21.89
CA ASP A 83 -1.21 6.50 21.15
C ASP A 83 -2.62 6.83 20.64
N GLY A 84 -3.35 5.82 20.13
CA GLY A 84 -4.74 5.98 19.73
C GLY A 84 -5.66 6.44 20.88
N ALA A 85 -5.51 5.85 22.08
CA ALA A 85 -6.25 6.27 23.26
C ALA A 85 -5.95 7.73 23.62
N LYS A 86 -4.69 8.16 23.50
CA LYS A 86 -4.30 9.55 23.75
C LYS A 86 -4.93 10.53 22.77
N ILE A 87 -5.00 10.17 21.49
CA ILE A 87 -5.68 10.98 20.47
C ILE A 87 -7.18 11.13 20.80
N LEU A 88 -7.83 10.04 21.23
CA LEU A 88 -9.23 10.11 21.63
C LEU A 88 -9.45 11.02 22.84
N GLU A 89 -8.57 10.97 23.87
CA GLU A 89 -8.63 11.89 25.00
C GLU A 89 -8.54 13.37 24.56
N ILE A 90 -7.62 13.70 23.64
CA ILE A 90 -7.45 15.06 23.11
C ILE A 90 -8.70 15.47 22.33
N ALA A 91 -9.25 14.57 21.51
CA ALA A 91 -10.45 14.84 20.72
C ALA A 91 -11.68 15.06 21.60
N GLU A 92 -11.89 14.23 22.63
CA GLU A 92 -13.02 14.34 23.56
C GLU A 92 -12.92 15.61 24.42
N ALA A 93 -11.71 16.02 24.78
CA ALA A 93 -11.47 17.25 25.55
C ALA A 93 -11.50 18.52 24.68
N GLU A 94 -11.61 18.37 23.33
CA GLU A 94 -11.42 19.48 22.37
C GLU A 94 -10.15 20.29 22.67
N ALA A 95 -9.07 19.59 23.10
CA ALA A 95 -7.82 20.20 23.59
C ALA A 95 -6.88 20.53 22.40
N PHE A 96 -7.35 21.40 21.52
CA PHE A 96 -6.58 21.92 20.39
C PHE A 96 -6.94 23.39 20.14
N ASP A 97 -5.93 24.15 19.74
CA ASP A 97 -6.07 25.56 19.38
C ASP A 97 -5.63 25.78 17.93
N PHE A 98 -6.39 26.56 17.18
CA PHE A 98 -5.99 26.98 15.84
C PHE A 98 -4.91 28.06 15.91
N ALA A 99 -4.00 28.04 14.95
CA ALA A 99 -2.91 28.99 14.88
C ALA A 99 -3.40 30.39 14.46
N ASP A 100 -2.65 31.41 14.88
CA ASP A 100 -2.82 32.78 14.35
C ASP A 100 -2.48 32.81 12.86
N VAL A 101 -3.03 33.77 12.12
CA VAL A 101 -2.88 33.92 10.68
C VAL A 101 -1.41 33.95 10.21
N ASP A 102 -0.51 34.49 11.02
CA ASP A 102 0.94 34.56 10.73
C ASP A 102 1.69 33.26 11.08
N SER A 103 1.00 32.24 11.60
CA SER A 103 1.55 30.95 12.05
C SER A 103 0.84 29.75 11.43
N LEU A 104 0.09 29.96 10.37
CA LEU A 104 -0.51 28.87 9.59
C LEU A 104 0.56 27.97 8.99
N GLY A 105 0.27 26.67 8.91
CA GLY A 105 1.16 25.71 8.24
C GLY A 105 1.19 25.92 6.72
N GLU A 106 2.23 25.35 6.10
CA GLU A 106 2.40 25.38 4.64
C GLU A 106 2.13 24.01 4.03
N VAL A 107 1.65 23.99 2.79
CA VAL A 107 1.47 22.76 2.01
C VAL A 107 2.52 22.68 0.92
N THR A 108 3.27 21.58 0.89
CA THR A 108 4.21 21.25 -0.18
C THR A 108 3.76 19.97 -0.87
N GLU A 109 3.54 20.01 -2.19
CA GLU A 109 3.22 18.81 -2.98
C GLU A 109 4.51 18.09 -3.40
N ASN A 110 4.54 16.77 -3.21
CA ASN A 110 5.64 15.91 -3.68
C ASN A 110 5.09 14.58 -4.20
N HIS A 111 4.78 14.53 -5.49
CA HIS A 111 4.21 13.36 -6.15
C HIS A 111 5.26 12.33 -6.61
N ALA A 112 6.55 12.53 -6.32
CA ALA A 112 7.61 11.60 -6.73
C ALA A 112 7.73 10.36 -5.83
N TYR A 113 7.00 10.30 -4.71
CA TYR A 113 7.23 9.26 -3.73
C TYR A 113 6.85 7.84 -4.19
N MET A 114 5.96 7.67 -5.17
CA MET A 114 5.75 6.34 -5.75
C MET A 114 6.98 5.84 -6.49
N ASP A 115 7.66 6.71 -7.25
CA ASP A 115 8.90 6.35 -7.97
C ASP A 115 10.05 6.12 -6.98
N ILE A 116 10.19 6.97 -5.95
CA ILE A 116 11.16 6.77 -4.87
C ILE A 116 10.95 5.41 -4.18
N HIS A 117 9.70 5.04 -3.89
CA HIS A 117 9.36 3.74 -3.30
C HIS A 117 9.77 2.58 -4.22
N ILE A 118 9.54 2.71 -5.53
CA ILE A 118 9.96 1.71 -6.52
C ILE A 118 11.49 1.57 -6.49
N ASP A 119 12.23 2.67 -6.49
CA ASP A 119 13.69 2.66 -6.43
C ASP A 119 14.19 1.96 -5.15
N GLU A 120 13.62 2.28 -3.98
CA GLU A 120 13.94 1.60 -2.71
C GLU A 120 13.67 0.08 -2.78
N VAL A 121 12.57 -0.34 -3.41
CA VAL A 121 12.27 -1.78 -3.61
C VAL A 121 13.31 -2.45 -4.52
N LEU A 122 13.69 -1.80 -5.61
CA LEU A 122 14.67 -2.33 -6.56
C LEU A 122 16.08 -2.40 -5.98
N GLU A 123 16.41 -1.58 -4.97
CA GLU A 123 17.69 -1.60 -4.26
C GLU A 123 17.75 -2.66 -3.14
N LEU A 124 16.65 -3.34 -2.81
CA LEU A 124 16.65 -4.38 -1.79
C LEU A 124 17.61 -5.53 -2.16
N PRO A 125 18.47 -6.01 -1.24
CA PRO A 125 19.49 -7.03 -1.52
C PRO A 125 18.96 -8.36 -2.05
N LEU A 126 17.69 -8.67 -1.81
CA LEU A 126 17.04 -9.90 -2.25
C LEU A 126 16.21 -9.73 -3.54
N VAL A 127 16.14 -8.51 -4.09
CA VAL A 127 15.48 -8.22 -5.37
C VAL A 127 16.53 -8.26 -6.47
N ASP A 128 16.39 -9.22 -7.40
CA ASP A 128 17.26 -9.37 -8.56
C ASP A 128 16.49 -8.97 -9.83
N ALA A 129 16.41 -7.67 -10.06
CA ALA A 129 15.70 -7.10 -11.21
C ALA A 129 16.30 -7.56 -12.54
N ASP A 130 17.60 -7.74 -12.63
CA ASP A 130 18.29 -8.20 -13.84
C ASP A 130 17.91 -9.65 -14.14
N LEU A 131 17.86 -10.52 -13.14
CA LEU A 131 17.39 -11.90 -13.30
C LEU A 131 15.93 -11.93 -13.80
N VAL A 132 15.05 -11.13 -13.20
CA VAL A 132 13.64 -11.03 -13.61
C VAL A 132 13.56 -10.61 -15.08
N LYS A 133 14.30 -9.59 -15.50
CA LYS A 133 14.36 -9.09 -16.86
C LYS A 133 14.74 -10.17 -17.90
N THR A 134 15.62 -11.11 -17.52
CA THR A 134 16.01 -12.23 -18.41
C THR A 134 14.87 -13.23 -18.62
N LYS A 135 13.90 -13.30 -17.72
CA LYS A 135 12.79 -14.28 -17.78
C LYS A 135 11.69 -13.89 -18.73
N LYS A 136 11.56 -12.59 -19.06
CA LYS A 136 10.52 -12.05 -19.94
C LYS A 136 9.10 -12.45 -19.54
N PHE A 137 8.81 -12.31 -18.24
CA PHE A 137 7.49 -12.63 -17.72
C PHE A 137 6.42 -11.74 -18.35
N LYS A 138 5.23 -12.33 -18.54
CA LYS A 138 3.99 -11.63 -18.85
C LYS A 138 3.06 -11.75 -17.65
N VAL A 139 2.60 -10.62 -17.09
CA VAL A 139 1.82 -10.57 -15.84
C VAL A 139 0.56 -9.74 -16.02
N VAL A 140 -0.57 -10.27 -15.56
CA VAL A 140 -1.82 -9.48 -15.45
C VAL A 140 -1.83 -8.78 -14.10
N VAL A 141 -2.11 -7.49 -14.07
CA VAL A 141 -2.22 -6.70 -12.83
C VAL A 141 -3.63 -6.16 -12.67
N ASP A 142 -4.26 -6.49 -11.57
CA ASP A 142 -5.53 -5.91 -11.12
C ASP A 142 -5.25 -4.91 -10.00
N GLY A 143 -5.41 -3.62 -10.30
CA GLY A 143 -5.21 -2.50 -9.38
C GLY A 143 -6.51 -1.99 -8.76
N VAL A 144 -7.63 -2.68 -8.95
CA VAL A 144 -8.97 -2.34 -8.44
C VAL A 144 -9.38 -0.87 -8.67
N ASN A 145 -8.91 -0.27 -9.78
CA ASN A 145 -9.06 1.15 -10.11
C ASN A 145 -8.60 2.10 -8.98
N SER A 146 -7.49 1.74 -8.34
CA SER A 146 -6.88 2.54 -7.27
C SER A 146 -5.36 2.71 -7.47
N SER A 147 -4.65 3.12 -6.44
CA SER A 147 -3.21 3.44 -6.45
C SER A 147 -2.33 2.29 -6.94
N GLY A 148 -2.75 1.04 -6.71
CA GLY A 148 -2.08 -0.16 -7.21
C GLY A 148 -1.97 -0.22 -8.74
N GLY A 149 -2.95 0.36 -9.45
CA GLY A 149 -2.94 0.46 -10.90
C GLY A 149 -1.85 1.39 -11.46
N ILE A 150 -1.23 2.21 -10.62
CA ILE A 150 -0.09 3.06 -10.95
C ILE A 150 1.22 2.36 -10.59
N ILE A 151 1.42 2.06 -9.30
CA ILE A 151 2.73 1.64 -8.78
C ILE A 151 3.13 0.24 -9.23
N ILE A 152 2.20 -0.73 -9.26
CA ILE A 152 2.55 -2.12 -9.61
C ILE A 152 2.96 -2.26 -11.08
N PRO A 153 2.20 -1.72 -12.07
CA PRO A 153 2.67 -1.72 -13.46
C PRO A 153 4.05 -1.04 -13.62
N ASN A 154 4.26 0.13 -13.00
CA ASN A 154 5.52 0.85 -13.11
C ASN A 154 6.71 0.04 -12.55
N LEU A 155 6.55 -0.59 -11.39
CA LEU A 155 7.57 -1.47 -10.82
C LEU A 155 7.90 -2.64 -11.75
N LEU A 156 6.90 -3.34 -12.25
CA LEU A 156 7.06 -4.50 -13.12
C LEU A 156 7.69 -4.13 -14.48
N GLU A 157 7.25 -3.02 -15.08
CA GLU A 157 7.78 -2.51 -16.35
C GLU A 157 9.28 -2.15 -16.21
N GLN A 158 9.71 -1.57 -15.08
CA GLN A 158 11.13 -1.31 -14.79
C GLN A 158 11.95 -2.61 -14.66
N MET A 159 11.33 -3.69 -14.18
CA MET A 159 11.93 -5.03 -14.16
C MET A 159 11.86 -5.76 -15.50
N GLY A 160 11.39 -5.11 -16.57
CA GLY A 160 11.29 -5.67 -17.92
C GLY A 160 10.20 -6.72 -18.10
N VAL A 161 9.15 -6.68 -17.26
CA VAL A 161 7.97 -7.54 -17.33
C VAL A 161 6.96 -6.95 -18.32
N GLU A 162 6.34 -7.78 -19.14
CA GLU A 162 5.18 -7.41 -19.97
C GLU A 162 3.92 -7.37 -19.08
N VAL A 163 3.31 -6.19 -18.95
CA VAL A 163 2.15 -5.99 -18.07
C VAL A 163 0.86 -5.87 -18.85
N VAL A 164 -0.11 -6.71 -18.53
CA VAL A 164 -1.51 -6.59 -18.96
C VAL A 164 -2.31 -5.93 -17.85
N LYS A 165 -2.78 -4.71 -18.09
CA LYS A 165 -3.45 -3.88 -17.08
C LYS A 165 -4.95 -4.20 -17.04
N LEU A 166 -5.43 -4.67 -15.89
CA LEU A 166 -6.84 -4.87 -15.57
C LEU A 166 -7.21 -3.92 -14.42
N TYR A 167 -8.24 -3.08 -14.62
CA TYR A 167 -8.71 -2.16 -13.57
C TYR A 167 -7.59 -1.29 -12.97
N CYS A 168 -6.74 -0.72 -13.83
CA CYS A 168 -5.60 0.10 -13.42
C CYS A 168 -5.83 1.62 -13.60
N GLU A 169 -7.06 2.07 -13.84
CA GLU A 169 -7.40 3.49 -13.86
C GLU A 169 -7.71 3.98 -12.43
N PRO A 170 -6.94 4.92 -11.84
CA PRO A 170 -7.10 5.31 -10.44
C PRO A 170 -8.29 6.27 -10.24
N ASN A 171 -9.49 5.85 -10.64
CA ASN A 171 -10.71 6.64 -10.61
C ASN A 171 -11.62 6.34 -9.40
N GLY A 172 -11.27 5.34 -8.58
CA GLY A 172 -12.00 4.95 -7.38
C GLY A 172 -13.34 4.21 -7.63
N HIS A 173 -13.65 3.92 -8.88
CA HIS A 173 -14.80 3.08 -9.24
C HIS A 173 -14.37 1.60 -9.21
N PHE A 174 -14.41 1.00 -8.03
CA PHE A 174 -14.04 -0.39 -7.83
C PHE A 174 -14.95 -1.31 -8.62
N PRO A 175 -14.44 -2.10 -9.58
CA PRO A 175 -15.25 -2.96 -10.44
C PRO A 175 -15.74 -4.22 -9.73
N HIS A 176 -15.07 -4.62 -8.66
CA HIS A 176 -15.43 -5.72 -7.78
C HIS A 176 -15.21 -5.32 -6.31
N ASN A 177 -15.56 -6.19 -5.36
CA ASN A 177 -15.21 -5.97 -3.96
C ASN A 177 -13.67 -5.87 -3.85
N PRO A 178 -13.14 -4.79 -3.25
CA PRO A 178 -11.69 -4.55 -3.23
C PRO A 178 -10.89 -5.50 -2.32
N GLU A 179 -11.55 -6.37 -1.56
CA GLU A 179 -10.88 -7.42 -0.83
C GLU A 179 -10.46 -8.54 -1.79
N PRO A 180 -9.15 -8.89 -1.88
CA PRO A 180 -8.63 -9.85 -2.86
C PRO A 180 -8.93 -11.31 -2.48
N LEU A 181 -10.22 -11.64 -2.35
CA LEU A 181 -10.70 -12.99 -2.07
C LEU A 181 -11.11 -13.70 -3.37
N LYS A 182 -10.99 -15.03 -3.39
CA LYS A 182 -11.26 -15.88 -4.56
C LYS A 182 -12.60 -15.57 -5.24
N GLU A 183 -13.64 -15.29 -4.47
CA GLU A 183 -14.99 -15.01 -4.96
C GLU A 183 -15.11 -13.69 -5.75
N HIS A 184 -14.13 -12.79 -5.60
CA HIS A 184 -14.13 -11.47 -6.24
C HIS A 184 -13.21 -11.38 -7.45
N LEU A 185 -12.36 -12.38 -7.69
CA LEU A 185 -11.24 -12.34 -8.64
C LEU A 185 -11.51 -13.09 -9.96
N GLY A 186 -12.79 -13.32 -10.31
CA GLY A 186 -13.15 -14.08 -11.51
C GLY A 186 -12.61 -13.51 -12.81
N ASP A 187 -12.52 -12.19 -12.94
CA ASP A 187 -12.09 -11.55 -14.18
C ASP A 187 -10.58 -11.69 -14.40
N ILE A 188 -9.75 -11.49 -13.38
CA ILE A 188 -8.31 -11.70 -13.52
C ILE A 188 -7.97 -13.20 -13.72
N CYS A 189 -8.68 -14.11 -13.05
CA CYS A 189 -8.51 -15.55 -13.26
C CYS A 189 -8.72 -15.95 -14.71
N LYS A 190 -9.72 -15.40 -15.39
CA LYS A 190 -9.97 -15.62 -16.82
C LYS A 190 -8.90 -14.96 -17.68
N LEU A 191 -8.60 -13.69 -17.41
CA LEU A 191 -7.68 -12.90 -18.22
C LEU A 191 -6.25 -13.47 -18.20
N VAL A 192 -5.77 -14.00 -17.08
CA VAL A 192 -4.48 -14.71 -17.00
C VAL A 192 -4.39 -15.86 -18.00
N VAL A 193 -5.46 -16.67 -18.08
CA VAL A 193 -5.51 -17.81 -19.03
C VAL A 193 -5.64 -17.33 -20.48
N GLU A 194 -6.52 -16.36 -20.75
CA GLU A 194 -6.75 -15.81 -22.09
C GLU A 194 -5.49 -15.16 -22.67
N GLU A 195 -4.79 -14.38 -21.87
CA GLU A 195 -3.54 -13.70 -22.22
C GLU A 195 -2.32 -14.64 -22.19
N LYS A 196 -2.48 -15.88 -21.71
CA LYS A 196 -1.38 -16.82 -21.47
C LYS A 196 -0.27 -16.20 -20.63
N ALA A 197 -0.67 -15.42 -19.61
CA ALA A 197 0.25 -14.81 -18.69
C ALA A 197 0.90 -15.86 -17.77
N ASP A 198 2.10 -15.58 -17.30
CA ASP A 198 2.80 -16.45 -16.36
C ASP A 198 2.12 -16.49 -15.00
N PHE A 199 1.55 -15.33 -14.58
CA PHE A 199 0.73 -15.22 -13.37
C PHE A 199 -0.06 -13.89 -13.35
N GLY A 200 -0.92 -13.74 -12.37
CA GLY A 200 -1.64 -12.50 -12.07
C GLY A 200 -1.28 -11.95 -10.70
N ILE A 201 -1.33 -10.64 -10.58
CA ILE A 201 -1.16 -9.87 -9.32
C ILE A 201 -2.43 -9.10 -9.06
N VAL A 202 -2.95 -9.23 -7.84
CA VAL A 202 -4.09 -8.44 -7.36
C VAL A 202 -3.67 -7.71 -6.10
N VAL A 203 -3.96 -6.43 -6.02
CA VAL A 203 -3.74 -5.62 -4.82
C VAL A 203 -5.03 -4.91 -4.40
N ASP A 204 -5.14 -4.61 -3.11
CA ASP A 204 -6.24 -3.81 -2.58
C ASP A 204 -6.01 -2.29 -2.83
N PRO A 205 -6.98 -1.41 -2.53
CA PRO A 205 -6.92 0.00 -2.92
C PRO A 205 -5.70 0.79 -2.45
N ASP A 206 -5.13 0.46 -1.30
CA ASP A 206 -3.96 1.12 -0.71
C ASP A 206 -2.69 0.27 -0.70
N VAL A 207 -2.75 -0.92 -1.36
CA VAL A 207 -1.61 -1.76 -1.71
C VAL A 207 -0.85 -2.30 -0.49
N ASP A 208 -1.57 -2.62 0.59
CA ASP A 208 -1.00 -3.35 1.74
C ASP A 208 -1.38 -4.84 1.74
N ARG A 209 -2.21 -5.28 0.78
CA ARG A 209 -2.59 -6.68 0.53
C ARG A 209 -2.24 -7.11 -0.87
N LEU A 210 -1.90 -8.39 -1.00
CA LEU A 210 -1.45 -9.00 -2.25
C LEU A 210 -2.01 -10.42 -2.39
N ALA A 211 -2.57 -10.72 -3.56
CA ALA A 211 -2.89 -12.08 -3.97
C ALA A 211 -2.28 -12.40 -5.34
N PHE A 212 -1.90 -13.67 -5.54
CA PHE A 212 -1.41 -14.17 -6.82
C PHE A 212 -2.42 -15.11 -7.48
N ILE A 213 -2.49 -15.05 -8.79
CA ILE A 213 -3.22 -15.99 -9.64
C ILE A 213 -2.19 -16.77 -10.45
N SER A 214 -2.26 -18.09 -10.41
CA SER A 214 -1.39 -18.97 -11.21
C SER A 214 -1.75 -18.93 -12.69
N ASN A 215 -0.85 -19.40 -13.56
CA ASN A 215 -1.03 -19.38 -15.01
C ASN A 215 -2.22 -20.22 -15.52
N ASP A 216 -2.75 -21.09 -14.70
CA ASP A 216 -3.98 -21.87 -14.97
C ASP A 216 -5.28 -21.15 -14.54
N GLY A 217 -5.17 -19.93 -14.02
CA GLY A 217 -6.28 -19.13 -13.52
C GLY A 217 -6.73 -19.45 -12.10
N GLU A 218 -6.04 -20.35 -11.39
CA GLU A 218 -6.35 -20.64 -10.01
C GLU A 218 -5.62 -19.70 -9.04
N MET A 219 -6.28 -19.34 -7.94
CA MET A 219 -5.66 -18.53 -6.90
C MET A 219 -4.54 -19.31 -6.20
N PHE A 220 -3.35 -18.70 -6.09
CA PHE A 220 -2.20 -19.31 -5.42
C PHE A 220 -2.44 -19.60 -3.93
N GLY A 221 -3.40 -18.89 -3.34
CA GLY A 221 -3.75 -19.01 -1.94
C GLY A 221 -3.18 -17.86 -1.10
N GLU A 222 -4.07 -17.18 -0.41
CA GLU A 222 -3.79 -15.96 0.34
C GLU A 222 -2.64 -16.13 1.34
N GLU A 223 -2.68 -17.21 2.12
CA GLU A 223 -1.66 -17.53 3.13
C GLU A 223 -0.30 -17.91 2.51
N TYR A 224 -0.28 -18.48 1.31
CA TYR A 224 0.95 -18.98 0.70
C TYR A 224 1.83 -17.88 0.12
N THR A 225 1.33 -16.67 -0.11
CA THR A 225 2.14 -15.52 -0.51
C THR A 225 3.25 -15.26 0.52
N LEU A 226 2.87 -15.12 1.80
CA LEU A 226 3.82 -14.93 2.89
C LEU A 226 4.78 -16.12 3.03
N VAL A 227 4.27 -17.35 2.91
CA VAL A 227 5.06 -18.58 3.04
C VAL A 227 6.12 -18.69 1.94
N ALA A 228 5.76 -18.38 0.68
CA ALA A 228 6.69 -18.41 -0.45
C ALA A 228 7.79 -17.35 -0.31
N VAL A 229 7.45 -16.14 0.12
CA VAL A 229 8.43 -15.08 0.38
C VAL A 229 9.34 -15.49 1.55
N ALA A 230 8.79 -16.04 2.62
CA ALA A 230 9.58 -16.53 3.76
C ALA A 230 10.53 -17.65 3.37
N ASP A 231 10.11 -18.65 2.56
CA ASP A 231 10.97 -19.71 2.07
C ASP A 231 12.16 -19.14 1.27
N TYR A 232 11.91 -18.17 0.40
CA TYR A 232 12.97 -17.50 -0.35
C TYR A 232 13.94 -16.72 0.56
N VAL A 233 13.42 -15.90 1.47
CA VAL A 233 14.24 -15.08 2.38
C VAL A 233 15.09 -15.97 3.28
N LEU A 234 14.49 -16.98 3.92
CA LEU A 234 15.18 -17.89 4.82
C LEU A 234 16.21 -18.75 4.08
N SER A 235 16.00 -19.07 2.81
CA SER A 235 17.01 -19.78 2.00
C SER A 235 18.29 -18.97 1.81
N LYS A 236 18.23 -17.64 1.93
CA LYS A 236 19.38 -16.71 1.81
C LYS A 236 19.91 -16.27 3.17
N ASN A 237 19.01 -15.95 4.07
CA ASN A 237 19.30 -15.43 5.41
C ASN A 237 18.48 -16.20 6.46
N PRO A 238 18.94 -17.37 6.94
CA PRO A 238 18.24 -18.12 7.98
C PRO A 238 18.03 -17.30 9.24
N GLY A 239 16.85 -17.43 9.88
CA GLY A 239 16.51 -16.66 11.07
C GLY A 239 15.14 -17.02 11.64
N ASN A 240 14.74 -16.30 12.67
CA ASN A 240 13.44 -16.47 13.31
C ASN A 240 12.34 -15.75 12.52
N THR A 241 11.15 -16.33 12.45
CA THR A 241 9.96 -15.71 11.90
C THR A 241 8.95 -15.39 12.99
N VAL A 242 8.10 -14.38 12.71
CA VAL A 242 6.98 -14.00 13.57
C VAL A 242 5.72 -13.95 12.73
N SER A 243 4.64 -14.56 13.20
CA SER A 243 3.31 -14.47 12.59
C SER A 243 2.25 -14.13 13.63
N ASN A 244 1.13 -13.61 13.16
CA ASN A 244 -0.04 -13.42 14.02
C ASN A 244 -0.80 -14.74 14.24
N MET A 245 -1.82 -14.72 15.11
CA MET A 245 -2.59 -15.91 15.45
C MET A 245 -3.58 -16.35 14.37
N SER A 246 -3.82 -15.53 13.36
CA SER A 246 -4.71 -15.83 12.23
C SER A 246 -4.00 -16.46 11.04
N SER A 247 -2.67 -16.49 11.03
CA SER A 247 -1.88 -17.13 9.98
C SER A 247 -1.90 -18.65 10.08
N SER A 248 -1.73 -19.33 8.93
CA SER A 248 -1.60 -20.79 8.88
C SER A 248 -0.29 -21.27 9.52
N ARG A 249 -0.21 -22.57 9.81
CA ARG A 249 1.00 -23.18 10.35
C ARG A 249 2.13 -23.35 9.33
N ALA A 250 1.87 -23.10 8.05
CA ALA A 250 2.82 -23.29 6.97
C ALA A 250 4.09 -22.42 7.12
N LEU A 251 3.97 -21.21 7.67
CA LEU A 251 5.14 -20.36 7.96
C LEU A 251 6.07 -21.04 8.99
N ARG A 252 5.52 -21.65 10.04
CA ARG A 252 6.31 -22.38 11.03
C ARG A 252 7.04 -23.56 10.38
N ASP A 253 6.34 -24.34 9.55
CA ASP A 253 6.91 -25.53 8.91
C ASP A 253 8.07 -25.15 7.97
N ILE A 254 7.95 -24.01 7.25
CA ILE A 254 9.03 -23.44 6.43
C ILE A 254 10.19 -22.94 7.30
N THR A 255 9.92 -22.30 8.43
CA THR A 255 10.97 -21.83 9.34
C THR A 255 11.77 -22.98 9.93
N GLU A 256 11.10 -24.08 10.30
CA GLU A 256 11.75 -25.29 10.82
C GLU A 256 12.59 -26.04 9.75
N LYS A 257 12.28 -25.84 8.45
CA LYS A 257 13.03 -26.42 7.32
C LYS A 257 14.37 -25.73 7.09
N HIS A 258 14.47 -24.42 7.36
CA HIS A 258 15.68 -23.61 7.14
C HIS A 258 16.48 -23.39 8.40
#